data_9b8969345d809198fe16956d12ff618b
#
_entry.id   9b8969345d809198fe16956d12ff618b
#
_cell.length_a   1.000
_cell.length_b   1.000
_cell.length_c   1.000
_cell.angle_alpha   90.00
_cell.angle_beta   90.00
_cell.angle_gamma   90.00
#
_symmetry.space_group_name_H-M   'P 1'
#
loop_
_entity.id
_entity.type
_entity.pdbx_description
1 polymer ?
#
loop_
_entity_poly.entity_id
_entity_poly.type
_entity_poly.pdbx_seq_one_letter_code
_entity_poly.pdbx_strand_id
1 'polypeptide(L)'
;QPIQVTDLRFPMSADQWEDAVQSAVSAIHDGQIEKVVLSRVCEARTDQPIDAAAVLAYLDQHYRDCYRFIFEPVPNHAFFGATPELLIRKRANHIETMALAGSAARSRDQALDNTFAEALLMSDKDRHEHQLVVDSIRAKLESEVEVLSFPDSPVMLKLSNIQHLLTPIEGELVDSQTGILSLVRLLHPT
;
A
#
# COMPACT_ATOMS: atom_id res chain seq x y z
N GLN A 1 -20.17 12.54 -21.85
CA GLN A 1 -20.79 11.26 -21.49
C GLN A 1 -19.84 10.48 -20.59
N PRO A 2 -20.34 9.68 -19.65
CA PRO A 2 -19.46 8.83 -18.86
C PRO A 2 -18.78 7.79 -19.75
N ILE A 3 -17.49 7.56 -19.54
CA ILE A 3 -16.72 6.53 -20.23
C ILE A 3 -17.28 5.14 -19.85
N GLN A 4 -17.48 4.30 -20.85
CA GLN A 4 -17.98 2.93 -20.65
C GLN A 4 -16.90 1.91 -20.91
N VAL A 5 -16.80 0.91 -20.04
CA VAL A 5 -15.95 -0.26 -20.26
C VAL A 5 -16.66 -1.17 -21.27
N THR A 6 -16.01 -1.43 -22.39
CA THR A 6 -16.55 -2.25 -23.50
C THR A 6 -16.04 -3.68 -23.48
N ASP A 7 -14.89 -3.91 -22.85
CA ASP A 7 -14.28 -5.24 -22.75
C ASP A 7 -13.40 -5.33 -21.49
N LEU A 8 -13.38 -6.52 -20.87
CA LEU A 8 -12.49 -6.85 -19.76
C LEU A 8 -11.75 -8.14 -20.08
N ARG A 9 -10.43 -8.10 -19.97
CA ARG A 9 -9.56 -9.23 -20.20
C ARG A 9 -8.63 -9.46 -19.01
N PHE A 10 -8.48 -10.72 -18.65
CA PHE A 10 -7.54 -11.18 -17.63
C PHE A 10 -6.49 -12.07 -18.31
N PRO A 11 -5.25 -11.56 -18.57
CA PRO A 11 -4.19 -12.35 -19.20
C PRO A 11 -3.87 -13.64 -18.43
N MET A 12 -3.92 -13.59 -17.12
CA MET A 12 -3.82 -14.77 -16.25
C MET A 12 -5.22 -15.35 -16.03
N SER A 13 -5.41 -16.65 -16.33
CA SER A 13 -6.68 -17.35 -16.10
C SER A 13 -6.98 -17.50 -14.59
N ALA A 14 -8.20 -17.91 -14.25
CA ALA A 14 -8.57 -18.21 -12.88
C ALA A 14 -7.73 -19.37 -12.32
N ASP A 15 -7.59 -20.47 -13.09
CA ASP A 15 -6.81 -21.65 -12.69
C ASP A 15 -5.34 -21.29 -12.43
N GLN A 16 -4.72 -20.49 -13.31
CA GLN A 16 -3.34 -20.00 -13.11
C GLN A 16 -3.20 -19.13 -11.86
N TRP A 17 -4.23 -18.35 -11.54
CA TRP A 17 -4.25 -17.57 -10.31
C TRP A 17 -4.36 -18.46 -9.07
N GLU A 18 -5.23 -19.48 -9.10
CA GLU A 18 -5.38 -20.46 -8.01
C GLU A 18 -4.09 -21.24 -7.79
N ASP A 19 -3.43 -21.69 -8.86
CA ASP A 19 -2.12 -22.35 -8.79
C ASP A 19 -1.05 -21.45 -8.17
N ALA A 20 -1.02 -20.16 -8.52
CA ALA A 20 -0.07 -19.20 -7.95
C ALA A 20 -0.33 -19.01 -6.44
N VAL A 21 -1.59 -18.90 -6.02
CA VAL A 21 -1.96 -18.80 -4.59
C VAL A 21 -1.56 -20.07 -3.85
N GLN A 22 -1.86 -21.26 -4.41
CA GLN A 22 -1.52 -22.53 -3.78
C GLN A 22 0.00 -22.71 -3.63
N SER A 23 0.78 -22.30 -4.66
CA SER A 23 2.24 -22.34 -4.62
C SER A 23 2.79 -21.40 -3.54
N ALA A 24 2.23 -20.19 -3.41
CA ALA A 24 2.61 -19.24 -2.38
C ALA A 24 2.31 -19.76 -0.97
N VAL A 25 1.13 -20.35 -0.76
CA VAL A 25 0.74 -20.97 0.52
C VAL A 25 1.70 -22.12 0.88
N SER A 26 2.04 -22.97 -0.09
CA SER A 26 3.00 -24.07 0.14
C SER A 26 4.38 -23.53 0.53
N ALA A 27 4.88 -22.50 -0.16
CA ALA A 27 6.18 -21.89 0.15
C ALA A 27 6.21 -21.26 1.57
N ILE A 28 5.09 -20.70 2.04
CA ILE A 28 4.95 -20.19 3.41
C ILE A 28 4.97 -21.35 4.41
N HIS A 29 4.20 -22.42 4.16
CA HIS A 29 4.18 -23.61 5.01
C HIS A 29 5.56 -24.29 5.14
N ASP A 30 6.31 -24.30 4.05
CA ASP A 30 7.67 -24.87 4.00
C ASP A 30 8.74 -23.93 4.60
N GLY A 31 8.36 -22.75 5.08
CA GLY A 31 9.26 -21.76 5.66
C GLY A 31 10.22 -21.11 4.66
N GLN A 32 9.92 -21.18 3.36
CA GLN A 32 10.75 -20.58 2.31
C GLN A 32 10.55 -19.06 2.23
N ILE A 33 9.34 -18.60 2.53
CA ILE A 33 8.97 -17.19 2.62
C ILE A 33 8.01 -16.99 3.80
N GLU A 34 8.01 -15.82 4.40
CA GLU A 34 7.10 -15.46 5.50
C GLU A 34 5.81 -14.81 5.00
N LYS A 35 5.94 -14.01 3.95
CA LYS A 35 4.83 -13.23 3.37
C LYS A 35 5.06 -13.03 1.87
N VAL A 36 3.97 -12.98 1.12
CA VAL A 36 3.95 -12.54 -0.28
C VAL A 36 2.66 -11.80 -0.60
N VAL A 37 2.75 -10.78 -1.44
CA VAL A 37 1.59 -10.09 -2.01
C VAL A 37 1.50 -10.45 -3.49
N LEU A 38 0.44 -11.17 -3.85
CA LEU A 38 0.18 -11.53 -5.23
C LEU A 38 -0.66 -10.46 -5.91
N SER A 39 -0.41 -10.21 -7.19
CA SER A 39 -1.20 -9.30 -8.01
C SER A 39 -1.58 -9.93 -9.34
N ARG A 40 -2.70 -9.46 -9.91
CA ARG A 40 -3.24 -9.93 -11.18
C ARG A 40 -3.58 -8.75 -12.08
N VAL A 41 -3.19 -8.83 -13.34
CA VAL A 41 -3.51 -7.80 -14.33
C VAL A 41 -4.95 -7.96 -14.79
N CYS A 42 -5.67 -6.83 -14.88
CA CYS A 42 -6.94 -6.70 -15.57
C CYS A 42 -6.78 -5.62 -16.66
N GLU A 43 -7.03 -5.99 -17.91
CA GLU A 43 -7.04 -5.07 -19.04
C GLU A 43 -8.50 -4.65 -19.30
N ALA A 44 -8.78 -3.36 -19.24
CA ALA A 44 -10.07 -2.80 -19.58
C ALA A 44 -9.99 -1.99 -20.88
N ARG A 45 -10.89 -2.22 -21.81
CA ARG A 45 -11.08 -1.35 -22.98
C ARG A 45 -12.25 -0.42 -22.74
N THR A 46 -12.13 0.79 -23.22
CA THR A 46 -13.17 1.82 -23.07
C THR A 46 -13.64 2.31 -24.43
N ASP A 47 -14.86 2.81 -24.50
CA ASP A 47 -15.47 3.37 -25.71
C ASP A 47 -14.84 4.67 -26.19
N GLN A 48 -14.10 5.37 -25.31
CA GLN A 48 -13.36 6.59 -25.60
C GLN A 48 -12.01 6.56 -24.85
N PRO A 49 -11.01 7.33 -25.33
CA PRO A 49 -9.76 7.49 -24.60
C PRO A 49 -9.98 8.02 -23.20
N ILE A 50 -9.21 7.51 -22.24
CA ILE A 50 -9.21 8.00 -20.86
C ILE A 50 -8.41 9.28 -20.79
N ASP A 51 -9.04 10.37 -20.37
CA ASP A 51 -8.36 11.62 -20.04
C ASP A 51 -7.69 11.50 -18.66
N ALA A 52 -6.36 11.39 -18.66
CA ALA A 52 -5.58 11.25 -17.45
C ALA A 52 -5.72 12.45 -16.49
N ALA A 53 -5.91 13.66 -17.02
CA ALA A 53 -6.15 14.85 -16.20
C ALA A 53 -7.52 14.80 -15.51
N ALA A 54 -8.55 14.33 -16.22
CA ALA A 54 -9.87 14.14 -15.63
C ALA A 54 -9.85 13.04 -14.54
N VAL A 55 -9.09 11.97 -14.75
CA VAL A 55 -8.89 10.92 -13.71
C VAL A 55 -8.20 11.50 -12.48
N LEU A 56 -7.13 12.29 -12.66
CA LEU A 56 -6.43 12.92 -11.54
C LEU A 56 -7.35 13.87 -10.77
N ALA A 57 -8.17 14.65 -11.45
CA ALA A 57 -9.16 15.53 -10.82
C ALA A 57 -10.21 14.73 -10.03
N TYR A 58 -10.65 13.59 -10.57
CA TYR A 58 -11.55 12.67 -9.85
C TYR A 58 -10.89 12.12 -8.59
N LEU A 59 -9.64 11.65 -8.69
CA LEU A 59 -8.88 11.13 -7.54
C LEU A 59 -8.68 12.23 -6.47
N ASP A 60 -8.40 13.47 -6.88
CA ASP A 60 -8.25 14.59 -5.95
C ASP A 60 -9.55 14.92 -5.20
N GLN A 61 -10.66 14.80 -5.86
CA GLN A 61 -11.98 15.03 -5.24
C GLN A 61 -12.37 13.92 -4.25
N HIS A 62 -12.08 12.65 -4.56
CA HIS A 62 -12.65 11.50 -3.86
C HIS A 62 -11.66 10.80 -2.90
N TYR A 63 -10.35 11.03 -3.06
CA TYR A 63 -9.29 10.38 -2.26
C TYR A 63 -8.35 11.43 -1.65
N ARG A 64 -8.93 12.36 -0.88
CA ARG A 64 -8.20 13.51 -0.29
C ARG A 64 -7.11 13.11 0.68
N ASP A 65 -7.29 11.98 1.37
CA ASP A 65 -6.36 11.44 2.36
C ASP A 65 -5.28 10.54 1.75
N CYS A 66 -5.19 10.53 0.40
CA CYS A 66 -4.20 9.76 -0.35
C CYS A 66 -3.22 10.67 -1.09
N TYR A 67 -2.03 10.15 -1.34
CA TYR A 67 -1.08 10.73 -2.31
C TYR A 67 -1.56 10.39 -3.72
N ARG A 68 -1.96 11.40 -4.48
CA ARG A 68 -2.40 11.25 -5.87
C ARG A 68 -1.23 11.51 -6.78
N PHE A 69 -1.05 10.67 -7.77
CA PHE A 69 0.06 10.78 -8.70
C PHE A 69 -0.37 10.45 -10.12
N ILE A 70 0.36 11.05 -11.07
CA ILE A 70 0.35 10.69 -12.47
C ILE A 70 1.78 10.76 -13.00
N PHE A 71 2.16 9.77 -13.78
CA PHE A 71 3.43 9.70 -14.48
C PHE A 71 3.17 9.33 -15.94
N GLU A 72 3.47 10.23 -16.85
CA GLU A 72 3.28 10.08 -18.29
C GLU A 72 4.64 10.13 -19.01
N PRO A 73 5.33 8.98 -19.16
CA PRO A 73 6.66 8.93 -19.76
C PRO A 73 6.65 9.23 -21.26
N VAL A 74 5.54 8.93 -21.93
CA VAL A 74 5.29 9.25 -23.35
C VAL A 74 3.84 9.67 -23.51
N PRO A 75 3.50 10.49 -24.50
CA PRO A 75 2.14 10.95 -24.73
C PRO A 75 1.12 9.80 -24.80
N ASN A 76 0.00 9.95 -24.08
CA ASN A 76 -1.10 8.98 -23.99
C ASN A 76 -0.75 7.65 -23.30
N HIS A 77 0.34 7.59 -22.54
CA HIS A 77 0.69 6.44 -21.71
C HIS A 77 0.95 6.93 -20.29
N ALA A 78 -0.07 6.89 -19.47
CA ALA A 78 -0.01 7.38 -18.09
C ALA A 78 -0.14 6.25 -17.08
N PHE A 79 0.70 6.28 -16.04
CA PHE A 79 0.54 5.54 -14.81
C PHE A 79 0.04 6.50 -13.73
N PHE A 80 -1.10 6.20 -13.14
CA PHE A 80 -1.72 7.08 -12.15
C PHE A 80 -2.39 6.28 -11.04
N GLY A 81 -2.59 6.94 -9.91
CA GLY A 81 -3.23 6.31 -8.77
C GLY A 81 -3.39 7.25 -7.57
N ALA A 82 -3.97 6.70 -6.53
CA ALA A 82 -4.05 7.30 -5.21
C ALA A 82 -3.66 6.24 -4.17
N THR A 83 -2.64 6.53 -3.36
CA THR A 83 -2.16 5.63 -2.30
C THR A 83 -2.16 6.34 -0.96
N PRO A 84 -2.63 5.70 0.11
CA PRO A 84 -2.51 6.24 1.46
C PRO A 84 -1.12 6.04 2.06
N GLU A 85 -0.31 5.19 1.45
CA GLU A 85 0.96 4.73 2.00
C GLU A 85 2.10 5.69 1.64
N LEU A 86 2.86 6.08 2.67
CA LEU A 86 4.08 6.86 2.56
C LEU A 86 5.28 5.91 2.58
N LEU A 87 5.93 5.70 1.43
CA LEU A 87 7.15 4.91 1.38
C LEU A 87 8.25 5.54 2.23
N ILE A 88 8.58 6.81 1.98
CA ILE A 88 9.53 7.59 2.78
C ILE A 88 9.37 9.09 2.51
N ARG A 89 9.50 9.89 3.56
CA ARG A 89 9.68 11.34 3.50
C ARG A 89 10.96 11.71 4.22
N LYS A 90 11.76 12.59 3.63
CA LYS A 90 12.98 13.10 4.24
C LYS A 90 12.95 14.61 4.31
N ARG A 91 13.27 15.18 5.47
CA ARG A 91 13.45 16.61 5.71
C ARG A 91 14.70 16.80 6.54
N ALA A 92 15.75 17.34 5.91
CA ALA A 92 17.09 17.39 6.50
C ALA A 92 17.56 15.98 6.92
N ASN A 93 17.78 15.73 8.23
CA ASN A 93 18.11 14.42 8.79
C ASN A 93 16.88 13.64 9.29
N HIS A 94 15.72 14.29 9.40
CA HIS A 94 14.49 13.63 9.83
C HIS A 94 13.84 12.83 8.70
N ILE A 95 13.43 11.61 9.01
CA ILE A 95 12.68 10.74 8.09
C ILE A 95 11.36 10.31 8.70
N GLU A 96 10.37 10.16 7.84
CA GLU A 96 9.05 9.63 8.16
C GLU A 96 8.72 8.51 7.16
N THR A 97 8.21 7.40 7.66
CA THR A 97 7.64 6.30 6.88
C THR A 97 6.48 5.68 7.65
N MET A 98 5.88 4.62 7.15
CA MET A 98 4.83 3.91 7.85
C MET A 98 4.77 2.45 7.44
N ALA A 99 4.35 1.60 8.38
CA ALA A 99 3.84 0.29 8.05
C ALA A 99 2.32 0.38 7.85
N LEU A 100 1.83 -0.15 6.73
CA LEU A 100 0.41 -0.18 6.37
C LEU A 100 0.07 -1.59 5.86
N ALA A 101 -0.55 -2.40 6.70
CA ALA A 101 -0.95 -3.76 6.34
C ALA A 101 -2.15 -4.19 7.18
N GLY A 102 -2.91 -5.20 6.69
CA GLY A 102 -4.21 -5.53 7.25
C GLY A 102 -5.29 -4.55 6.79
N SER A 103 -6.44 -5.07 6.33
CA SER A 103 -7.49 -4.24 5.71
C SER A 103 -8.87 -4.74 6.04
N ALA A 104 -9.80 -3.82 6.29
CA ALA A 104 -11.22 -4.12 6.43
C ALA A 104 -12.07 -3.13 5.62
N ALA A 105 -13.26 -3.56 5.23
CA ALA A 105 -14.21 -2.70 4.55
C ALA A 105 -14.69 -1.55 5.45
N ARG A 106 -15.15 -0.46 4.85
CA ARG A 106 -15.91 0.59 5.51
C ARG A 106 -17.41 0.32 5.40
N SER A 107 -18.17 0.84 6.33
CA SER A 107 -19.62 0.84 6.26
C SER A 107 -20.18 2.25 6.42
N ARG A 108 -21.34 2.53 5.79
CA ARG A 108 -22.11 3.75 6.05
C ARG A 108 -22.84 3.70 7.40
N ASP A 109 -23.11 2.50 7.89
CA ASP A 109 -23.59 2.28 9.25
C ASP A 109 -22.40 2.35 10.22
N GLN A 110 -22.43 3.32 11.12
CA GLN A 110 -21.34 3.60 12.05
C GLN A 110 -21.08 2.43 13.03
N ALA A 111 -22.12 1.72 13.46
CA ALA A 111 -21.97 0.59 14.37
C ALA A 111 -21.25 -0.56 13.66
N LEU A 112 -21.65 -0.87 12.43
CA LEU A 112 -21.02 -1.88 11.60
C LEU A 112 -19.59 -1.49 11.21
N ASP A 113 -19.33 -0.21 10.90
CA ASP A 113 -17.98 0.31 10.60
C ASP A 113 -17.03 0.12 11.80
N ASN A 114 -17.51 0.38 13.01
CA ASN A 114 -16.76 0.15 14.23
C ASN A 114 -16.51 -1.34 14.47
N THR A 115 -17.51 -2.19 14.23
CA THR A 115 -17.34 -3.66 14.35
C THR A 115 -16.25 -4.17 13.40
N PHE A 116 -16.19 -3.68 12.15
CA PHE A 116 -15.13 -4.06 11.21
C PHE A 116 -13.75 -3.57 11.68
N ALA A 117 -13.67 -2.36 12.24
CA ALA A 117 -12.43 -1.82 12.79
C ALA A 117 -11.94 -2.64 13.98
N GLU A 118 -12.83 -2.97 14.93
CA GLU A 118 -12.50 -3.79 16.10
C GLU A 118 -12.07 -5.20 15.68
N ALA A 119 -12.79 -5.82 14.75
CA ALA A 119 -12.43 -7.13 14.23
C ALA A 119 -11.03 -7.14 13.61
N LEU A 120 -10.66 -6.08 12.84
CA LEU A 120 -9.34 -5.94 12.26
C LEU A 120 -8.25 -5.77 13.34
N LEU A 121 -8.50 -4.93 14.35
CA LEU A 121 -7.57 -4.73 15.47
C LEU A 121 -7.35 -5.98 16.31
N MET A 122 -8.35 -6.87 16.40
CA MET A 122 -8.31 -8.10 17.17
C MET A 122 -7.89 -9.33 16.35
N SER A 123 -7.75 -9.19 15.04
CA SER A 123 -7.34 -10.28 14.14
C SER A 123 -5.87 -10.63 14.35
N ASP A 124 -5.59 -11.79 14.91
CA ASP A 124 -4.20 -12.27 15.09
C ASP A 124 -3.47 -12.39 13.75
N LYS A 125 -4.16 -12.83 12.69
CA LYS A 125 -3.61 -12.92 11.34
C LYS A 125 -3.18 -11.56 10.82
N ASP A 126 -4.08 -10.56 10.86
CA ASP A 126 -3.80 -9.23 10.30
C ASP A 126 -2.75 -8.48 11.11
N ARG A 127 -2.77 -8.65 12.44
CA ARG A 127 -1.73 -8.12 13.34
C ARG A 127 -0.37 -8.74 13.06
N HIS A 128 -0.30 -10.05 12.84
CA HIS A 128 0.95 -10.73 12.49
C HIS A 128 1.47 -10.24 11.14
N GLU A 129 0.61 -10.14 10.13
CA GLU A 129 0.97 -9.59 8.81
C GLU A 129 1.50 -8.16 8.93
N HIS A 130 0.84 -7.32 9.74
CA HIS A 130 1.27 -5.95 10.00
C HIS A 130 2.62 -5.90 10.71
N GLN A 131 2.84 -6.75 11.72
CA GLN A 131 4.09 -6.81 12.46
C GLN A 131 5.27 -7.17 11.57
N LEU A 132 5.12 -8.10 10.62
CA LEU A 132 6.16 -8.44 9.65
C LEU A 132 6.61 -7.21 8.84
N VAL A 133 5.68 -6.31 8.48
CA VAL A 133 6.02 -5.05 7.78
C VAL A 133 6.78 -4.09 8.69
N VAL A 134 6.32 -3.92 9.94
CA VAL A 134 7.02 -3.09 10.94
C VAL A 134 8.44 -3.57 11.16
N ASP A 135 8.62 -4.87 11.38
CA ASP A 135 9.92 -5.49 11.64
C ASP A 135 10.85 -5.39 10.43
N SER A 136 10.32 -5.55 9.22
CA SER A 136 11.07 -5.38 7.96
C SER A 136 11.58 -3.94 7.81
N ILE A 137 10.71 -2.93 8.02
CA ILE A 137 11.09 -1.52 7.95
C ILE A 137 12.15 -1.20 9.01
N ARG A 138 11.93 -1.66 10.25
CA ARG A 138 12.86 -1.47 11.36
C ARG A 138 14.23 -2.05 11.03
N ALA A 139 14.32 -3.31 10.63
CA ALA A 139 15.59 -3.97 10.31
C ALA A 139 16.34 -3.27 9.18
N LYS A 140 15.62 -2.77 8.16
CA LYS A 140 16.21 -2.04 7.04
C LYS A 140 16.74 -0.66 7.43
N LEU A 141 16.09 0.03 8.36
CA LEU A 141 16.49 1.39 8.79
C LEU A 141 17.49 1.40 9.94
N GLU A 142 17.66 0.31 10.67
CA GLU A 142 18.45 0.26 11.91
C GLU A 142 19.89 0.79 11.74
N SER A 143 20.53 0.56 10.58
CA SER A 143 21.89 1.06 10.30
C SER A 143 21.93 2.50 9.78
N GLU A 144 20.80 3.06 9.37
CA GLU A 144 20.72 4.36 8.74
C GLU A 144 20.30 5.47 9.72
N VAL A 145 19.79 5.11 10.90
CA VAL A 145 19.22 6.06 11.87
C VAL A 145 19.89 5.95 13.24
N GLU A 146 20.08 7.08 13.91
CA GLU A 146 20.50 7.14 15.31
C GLU A 146 19.36 6.79 16.26
N VAL A 147 18.15 7.23 15.91
CA VAL A 147 16.92 7.02 16.68
C VAL A 147 15.82 6.61 15.73
N LEU A 148 15.11 5.55 16.09
CA LEU A 148 13.88 5.11 15.41
C LEU A 148 12.75 5.09 16.43
N SER A 149 11.65 5.75 16.13
CA SER A 149 10.48 5.89 17.00
C SER A 149 9.22 5.44 16.31
N PHE A 150 8.44 4.60 16.97
CA PHE A 150 7.12 4.15 16.54
C PHE A 150 6.31 3.65 17.75
N PRO A 151 4.97 3.69 17.70
CA PRO A 151 4.12 3.20 18.79
C PRO A 151 4.16 1.67 18.90
N ASP A 152 3.94 1.14 20.10
CA ASP A 152 3.92 -0.31 20.39
C ASP A 152 2.74 -1.04 19.75
N SER A 153 1.72 -0.32 19.32
CA SER A 153 0.51 -0.88 18.73
C SER A 153 0.06 -0.05 17.53
N PRO A 154 -0.47 -0.71 16.49
CA PRO A 154 -1.00 0.00 15.33
C PRO A 154 -2.25 0.79 15.69
N VAL A 155 -2.47 1.87 14.95
CA VAL A 155 -3.71 2.65 14.97
C VAL A 155 -4.55 2.34 13.72
N MET A 156 -5.83 2.73 13.76
CA MET A 156 -6.72 2.57 12.61
C MET A 156 -6.63 3.77 11.68
N LEU A 157 -6.20 3.55 10.44
CA LEU A 157 -6.34 4.51 9.35
C LEU A 157 -7.66 4.26 8.62
N LYS A 158 -8.61 5.19 8.75
CA LYS A 158 -9.91 5.12 8.07
C LYS A 158 -9.89 5.99 6.82
N LEU A 159 -10.01 5.36 5.65
CA LEU A 159 -10.18 6.02 4.35
C LEU A 159 -11.65 6.02 3.93
N SER A 160 -11.97 6.52 2.74
CA SER A 160 -13.35 6.63 2.26
C SER A 160 -14.06 5.28 2.08
N ASN A 161 -13.34 4.25 1.62
CA ASN A 161 -13.90 2.95 1.23
C ASN A 161 -13.24 1.74 1.91
N ILE A 162 -12.12 1.95 2.60
CA ILE A 162 -11.34 0.91 3.26
C ILE A 162 -10.70 1.46 4.54
N GLN A 163 -10.36 0.59 5.47
CA GLN A 163 -9.58 0.93 6.67
C GLN A 163 -8.44 -0.05 6.85
N HIS A 164 -7.33 0.43 7.41
CA HIS A 164 -6.08 -0.32 7.55
C HIS A 164 -5.51 -0.20 8.95
N LEU A 165 -4.68 -1.19 9.35
CA LEU A 165 -3.75 -0.99 10.45
C LEU A 165 -2.58 -0.12 9.97
N LEU A 166 -2.21 0.86 10.77
CA LEU A 166 -1.15 1.83 10.51
C LEU A 166 -0.22 1.92 11.72
N THR A 167 1.10 1.80 11.48
CA THR A 167 2.14 2.20 12.43
C THR A 167 2.97 3.31 11.81
N PRO A 168 2.86 4.56 12.27
CA PRO A 168 3.76 5.63 11.85
C PRO A 168 5.17 5.35 12.40
N ILE A 169 6.20 5.63 11.61
CA ILE A 169 7.60 5.41 11.95
C ILE A 169 8.37 6.68 11.62
N GLU A 170 9.10 7.20 12.60
CA GLU A 170 9.93 8.38 12.47
C GLU A 170 11.37 8.05 12.88
N GLY A 171 12.35 8.73 12.27
CA GLY A 171 13.75 8.52 12.61
C GLY A 171 14.63 9.70 12.29
N GLU A 172 15.81 9.73 12.92
CA GLU A 172 16.87 10.68 12.65
C GLU A 172 18.04 9.97 11.99
N LEU A 173 18.41 10.39 10.79
CA LEU A 173 19.51 9.79 10.02
C LEU A 173 20.86 10.05 10.70
N VAL A 174 21.72 9.02 10.74
CA VAL A 174 23.12 9.12 11.14
C VAL A 174 23.87 10.08 10.19
N ASP A 175 23.65 9.92 8.88
CA ASP A 175 24.21 10.80 7.86
C ASP A 175 23.09 11.63 7.18
N SER A 176 23.06 12.92 7.46
CA SER A 176 22.11 13.85 6.84
C SER A 176 22.27 13.97 5.31
N GLN A 177 23.39 13.50 4.74
CA GLN A 177 23.65 13.50 3.30
C GLN A 177 23.06 12.26 2.60
N THR A 178 22.59 11.25 3.34
CA THR A 178 21.93 10.07 2.75
C THR A 178 20.80 10.51 1.82
N GLY A 179 20.91 10.16 0.53
CA GLY A 179 19.95 10.57 -0.48
C GLY A 179 18.61 9.87 -0.37
N ILE A 180 17.51 10.56 -0.69
CA ILE A 180 16.17 9.98 -0.66
C ILE A 180 16.06 8.70 -1.54
N LEU A 181 16.75 8.63 -2.68
CA LEU A 181 16.72 7.46 -3.55
C LEU A 181 17.43 6.23 -2.93
N SER A 182 18.44 6.45 -2.08
CA SER A 182 19.08 5.37 -1.33
C SER A 182 18.10 4.78 -0.31
N LEU A 183 17.37 5.62 0.42
CA LEU A 183 16.34 5.21 1.36
C LEU A 183 15.17 4.49 0.65
N VAL A 184 14.75 4.98 -0.53
CA VAL A 184 13.75 4.29 -1.35
C VAL A 184 14.21 2.89 -1.75
N ARG A 185 15.46 2.73 -2.21
CA ARG A 185 16.02 1.42 -2.58
C ARG A 185 16.14 0.46 -1.39
N LEU A 186 16.40 1.02 -0.22
CA LEU A 186 16.49 0.25 1.02
C LEU A 186 15.13 -0.29 1.45
N LEU A 187 14.10 0.55 1.42
CA LEU A 187 12.76 0.20 1.89
C LEU A 187 11.95 -0.60 0.86
N HIS A 188 12.10 -0.31 -0.43
CA HIS A 188 11.29 -0.97 -1.46
C HIS A 188 11.93 -2.28 -1.95
N PRO A 189 11.13 -3.37 -2.08
CA PRO A 189 9.76 -3.56 -1.58
C PRO A 189 9.73 -3.76 -0.06
N THR A 190 8.64 -3.31 0.56
CA THR A 190 8.35 -3.51 1.99
C THR A 190 7.51 -4.75 2.20
#